data_299e87353278f53ca4204988069003b7
#
_entry.id   299e87353278f53ca4204988069003b7
#
_cell.length_a   1.000
_cell.length_b   1.000
_cell.length_c   1.000
_cell.angle_alpha   90.00
_cell.angle_beta   90.00
_cell.angle_gamma   90.00
#
_symmetry.space_group_name_H-M   'P 1'
#
loop_
_entity.id
_entity.type
_entity.pdbx_description
1 polymer ?
#
loop_
_entity_poly.entity_id
_entity_poly.type
_entity_poly.pdbx_seq_one_letter_code
_entity_poly.pdbx_strand_id
1 'polypeptide(L)'
;MVSEPGLFSVAGRVACVTGASSGLGRRAADILANAGASVVGVARRADALEEWLSQTGGARAAVAADVADRDGLDEMVKRIAEPFGPPTILVHAAGLNTRETADDVTPKGWDETIAVNLTAPFFLSQAFVPAMRERNWGRIVTFASLQSFRAFPAGIAYGASKGGITQLTRAMAEAWSGFGINTNAIGPGFFKTELTASVFEDADRAARNAAQTCIGRNGEMEDLDGPLLFLCSDASRYVTGQVLMLDGGFTAK
;
A
#
# COMPACT_ATOMS: atom_id res chain seq x y z
N MET A 1 28.12 -18.94 12.54
CA MET A 1 28.22 -17.70 11.78
C MET A 1 26.82 -17.38 11.31
N VAL A 2 26.19 -16.32 11.83
CA VAL A 2 24.92 -15.83 11.30
C VAL A 2 25.29 -15.19 9.97
N SER A 3 24.81 -15.75 8.84
CA SER A 3 24.99 -15.11 7.52
C SER A 3 24.37 -13.72 7.57
N GLU A 4 25.07 -12.72 7.03
CA GLU A 4 24.49 -11.38 6.88
C GLU A 4 23.15 -11.50 6.15
N PRO A 5 22.10 -10.80 6.62
CA PRO A 5 20.81 -10.83 5.94
C PRO A 5 20.99 -10.35 4.50
N GLY A 6 20.41 -11.09 3.56
CA GLY A 6 20.48 -10.71 2.15
C GLY A 6 19.89 -9.31 1.91
N LEU A 7 20.32 -8.65 0.83
CA LEU A 7 19.95 -7.26 0.49
C LEU A 7 18.43 -7.00 0.48
N PHE A 8 17.63 -8.01 0.12
CA PHE A 8 16.16 -7.97 0.10
C PHE A 8 15.52 -8.47 1.41
N SER A 9 16.31 -8.73 2.45
CA SER A 9 15.78 -9.27 3.70
C SER A 9 14.98 -8.22 4.47
N VAL A 10 13.81 -8.64 4.95
CA VAL A 10 12.97 -7.91 5.91
C VAL A 10 12.86 -8.68 7.23
N ALA A 11 13.66 -9.74 7.41
CA ALA A 11 13.65 -10.57 8.61
C ALA A 11 13.94 -9.75 9.86
N GLY A 12 13.14 -9.99 10.92
CA GLY A 12 13.24 -9.25 12.18
C GLY A 12 12.71 -7.81 12.14
N ARG A 13 12.17 -7.35 11.02
CA ARG A 13 11.47 -6.06 10.94
C ARG A 13 10.01 -6.21 11.35
N VAL A 14 9.44 -5.13 11.88
CA VAL A 14 8.00 -5.04 12.14
C VAL A 14 7.35 -4.24 11.01
N ALA A 15 6.32 -4.81 10.39
CA ALA A 15 5.57 -4.19 9.30
C ALA A 15 4.11 -3.98 9.69
N CYS A 16 3.54 -2.84 9.30
CA CYS A 16 2.10 -2.60 9.31
C CYS A 16 1.60 -2.49 7.88
N VAL A 17 0.57 -3.25 7.53
CA VAL A 17 -0.07 -3.24 6.21
C VAL A 17 -1.53 -2.87 6.35
N THR A 18 -1.93 -1.71 5.84
CA THR A 18 -3.34 -1.33 5.77
C THR A 18 -4.02 -1.94 4.54
N GLY A 19 -5.31 -2.23 4.63
CA GLY A 19 -6.03 -2.93 3.54
C GLY A 19 -5.70 -4.43 3.46
N ALA A 20 -5.21 -5.04 4.55
CA ALA A 20 -4.74 -6.43 4.60
C ALA A 20 -5.84 -7.49 4.46
N SER A 21 -7.13 -7.10 4.37
CA SER A 21 -8.24 -8.06 4.26
C SER A 21 -8.42 -8.63 2.85
N SER A 22 -7.88 -8.00 1.80
CA SER A 22 -8.04 -8.49 0.41
C SER A 22 -7.03 -7.89 -0.57
N GLY A 23 -7.00 -8.42 -1.79
CA GLY A 23 -6.28 -7.88 -2.94
C GLY A 23 -4.79 -7.65 -2.70
N LEU A 24 -4.27 -6.54 -3.22
CA LEU A 24 -2.84 -6.20 -3.12
C LEU A 24 -2.36 -5.98 -1.68
N GLY A 25 -3.23 -5.48 -0.79
CA GLY A 25 -2.90 -5.33 0.63
C GLY A 25 -2.72 -6.67 1.33
N ARG A 26 -3.61 -7.65 1.06
CA ARG A 26 -3.47 -9.01 1.57
C ARG A 26 -2.18 -9.66 1.04
N ARG A 27 -1.93 -9.55 -0.28
CA ARG A 27 -0.69 -10.06 -0.89
C ARG A 27 0.54 -9.41 -0.27
N ALA A 28 0.53 -8.09 -0.04
CA ALA A 28 1.65 -7.38 0.59
C ALA A 28 1.94 -7.89 2.01
N ALA A 29 0.88 -8.15 2.81
CA ALA A 29 1.03 -8.71 4.15
C ALA A 29 1.62 -10.13 4.10
N ASP A 30 1.20 -10.97 3.15
CA ASP A 30 1.74 -12.32 2.97
C ASP A 30 3.20 -12.32 2.54
N ILE A 31 3.58 -11.46 1.58
CA ILE A 31 4.97 -11.32 1.12
C ILE A 31 5.90 -10.99 2.29
N LEU A 32 5.55 -9.99 3.08
CA LEU A 32 6.38 -9.53 4.19
C LEU A 32 6.46 -10.57 5.31
N ALA A 33 5.34 -11.24 5.66
CA ALA A 33 5.32 -12.29 6.66
C ALA A 33 6.16 -13.50 6.23
N ASN A 34 6.03 -13.93 4.98
CA ASN A 34 6.79 -15.05 4.42
C ASN A 34 8.29 -14.73 4.26
N ALA A 35 8.64 -13.44 4.11
CA ALA A 35 10.01 -12.95 4.08
C ALA A 35 10.62 -12.73 5.49
N GLY A 36 9.90 -13.10 6.56
CA GLY A 36 10.39 -13.11 7.94
C GLY A 36 10.16 -11.82 8.72
N ALA A 37 9.34 -10.89 8.22
CA ALA A 37 8.87 -9.76 9.03
C ALA A 37 7.74 -10.19 9.98
N SER A 38 7.64 -9.52 11.13
CA SER A 38 6.45 -9.58 11.98
C SER A 38 5.42 -8.59 11.44
N VAL A 39 4.25 -9.06 10.98
CA VAL A 39 3.29 -8.25 10.24
C VAL A 39 2.01 -8.01 11.03
N VAL A 40 1.62 -6.74 11.15
CA VAL A 40 0.31 -6.33 11.66
C VAL A 40 -0.56 -5.90 10.48
N GLY A 41 -1.58 -6.70 10.17
CA GLY A 41 -2.58 -6.40 9.15
C GLY A 41 -3.71 -5.52 9.72
N VAL A 42 -4.01 -4.41 9.04
CA VAL A 42 -5.08 -3.48 9.45
C VAL A 42 -6.16 -3.43 8.37
N ALA A 43 -7.41 -3.66 8.76
CA ALA A 43 -8.58 -3.52 7.89
C ALA A 43 -9.86 -3.41 8.73
N ARG A 44 -10.98 -3.05 8.09
CA ARG A 44 -12.29 -2.97 8.76
C ARG A 44 -12.94 -4.34 8.99
N ARG A 45 -12.70 -5.31 8.07
CA ARG A 45 -13.33 -6.64 8.09
C ARG A 45 -12.55 -7.55 9.02
N ALA A 46 -13.09 -7.78 10.22
CA ALA A 46 -12.48 -8.63 11.25
C ALA A 46 -12.40 -10.10 10.81
N ASP A 47 -13.48 -10.62 10.23
CA ASP A 47 -13.57 -11.99 9.70
C ASP A 47 -12.48 -12.31 8.66
N ALA A 48 -12.27 -11.43 7.71
CA ALA A 48 -11.22 -11.57 6.70
C ALA A 48 -9.80 -11.49 7.28
N LEU A 49 -9.62 -10.72 8.36
CA LEU A 49 -8.36 -10.68 9.10
C LEU A 49 -8.14 -11.95 9.92
N GLU A 50 -9.17 -12.52 10.53
CA GLU A 50 -9.11 -13.80 11.24
C GLU A 50 -8.74 -14.95 10.27
N GLU A 51 -9.36 -14.98 9.09
CA GLU A 51 -8.99 -15.91 8.03
C GLU A 51 -7.50 -15.76 7.66
N TRP A 52 -7.01 -14.52 7.52
CA TRP A 52 -5.60 -14.27 7.25
C TRP A 52 -4.68 -14.76 8.36
N LEU A 53 -5.05 -14.57 9.61
CA LEU A 53 -4.29 -15.06 10.76
C LEU A 53 -4.20 -16.60 10.83
N SER A 54 -5.23 -17.29 10.33
CA SER A 54 -5.26 -18.75 10.32
C SER A 54 -4.27 -19.39 9.33
N GLN A 55 -3.72 -18.60 8.39
CA GLN A 55 -2.74 -19.10 7.44
C GLN A 55 -1.39 -19.37 8.10
N THR A 56 -0.71 -20.40 7.63
CA THR A 56 0.62 -20.78 8.13
C THR A 56 1.71 -19.87 7.56
N GLY A 57 2.73 -19.59 8.37
CA GLY A 57 3.94 -18.85 7.96
C GLY A 57 4.03 -17.42 8.49
N GLY A 58 5.17 -17.13 9.12
CA GLY A 58 5.51 -15.80 9.65
C GLY A 58 4.74 -15.38 10.91
N ALA A 59 5.25 -14.36 11.59
CA ALA A 59 4.59 -13.76 12.75
C ALA A 59 3.52 -12.77 12.24
N ARG A 60 2.25 -13.00 12.62
CA ARG A 60 1.09 -12.22 12.17
C ARG A 60 0.25 -11.76 13.34
N ALA A 61 -0.23 -10.54 13.26
CA ALA A 61 -1.26 -9.97 14.12
C ALA A 61 -2.23 -9.14 13.29
N ALA A 62 -3.42 -8.88 13.81
CA ALA A 62 -4.43 -8.11 13.10
C ALA A 62 -5.08 -7.06 13.99
N VAL A 63 -5.43 -5.94 13.40
CA VAL A 63 -6.17 -4.84 14.02
C VAL A 63 -7.37 -4.51 13.15
N ALA A 64 -8.57 -4.86 13.63
CA ALA A 64 -9.80 -4.41 12.99
C ALA A 64 -10.02 -2.93 13.32
N ALA A 65 -9.85 -2.07 12.29
CA ALA A 65 -9.99 -0.60 12.42
C ALA A 65 -10.31 0.04 11.06
N ASP A 66 -10.96 1.20 11.11
CA ASP A 66 -11.10 2.08 9.95
C ASP A 66 -9.95 3.09 9.94
N VAL A 67 -9.11 3.05 8.93
CA VAL A 67 -7.97 3.96 8.79
C VAL A 67 -8.38 5.42 8.58
N ALA A 68 -9.64 5.67 8.18
CA ALA A 68 -10.20 7.00 8.02
C ALA A 68 -10.70 7.62 9.35
N ASP A 69 -10.83 6.82 10.40
CA ASP A 69 -11.21 7.29 11.74
C ASP A 69 -10.05 8.07 12.37
N ARG A 70 -10.13 9.39 12.29
CA ARG A 70 -9.10 10.29 12.83
C ARG A 70 -9.16 10.42 14.34
N ASP A 71 -10.34 10.32 14.93
CA ASP A 71 -10.53 10.42 16.39
C ASP A 71 -9.99 9.17 17.08
N GLY A 72 -10.10 8.00 16.42
CA GLY A 72 -9.56 6.73 16.88
C GLY A 72 -8.09 6.48 16.52
N LEU A 73 -7.38 7.43 15.87
CA LEU A 73 -6.02 7.22 15.37
C LEU A 73 -5.03 6.80 16.48
N ASP A 74 -5.02 7.50 17.61
CA ASP A 74 -4.08 7.22 18.70
C ASP A 74 -4.28 5.82 19.28
N GLU A 75 -5.52 5.37 19.41
CA GLU A 75 -5.84 4.02 19.87
C GLU A 75 -5.46 2.96 18.83
N MET A 76 -5.71 3.22 17.56
CA MET A 76 -5.28 2.35 16.47
C MET A 76 -3.76 2.19 16.44
N VAL A 77 -3.01 3.28 16.60
CA VAL A 77 -1.53 3.27 16.67
C VAL A 77 -1.02 2.41 17.82
N LYS A 78 -1.61 2.52 19.01
CA LYS A 78 -1.26 1.67 20.17
C LYS A 78 -1.51 0.19 19.88
N ARG A 79 -2.69 -0.15 19.36
CA ARG A 79 -3.06 -1.51 19.00
C ARG A 79 -2.16 -2.12 17.91
N ILE A 80 -1.71 -1.31 16.95
CA ILE A 80 -0.74 -1.74 15.92
C ILE A 80 0.63 -2.05 16.55
N ALA A 81 1.06 -1.26 17.53
CA ALA A 81 2.37 -1.43 18.17
C ALA A 81 2.39 -2.55 19.23
N GLU A 82 1.24 -2.96 19.77
CA GLU A 82 1.13 -3.90 20.89
C GLU A 82 1.78 -5.27 20.63
N PRO A 83 1.51 -5.98 19.49
CA PRO A 83 1.98 -7.35 19.33
C PRO A 83 3.49 -7.49 19.10
N PHE A 84 4.13 -6.53 18.43
CA PHE A 84 5.53 -6.67 17.99
C PHE A 84 6.38 -5.42 18.19
N GLY A 85 5.84 -4.40 18.84
CA GLY A 85 6.42 -3.08 18.92
C GLY A 85 6.11 -2.21 17.69
N PRO A 86 6.56 -0.93 17.70
CA PRO A 86 6.24 0.00 16.64
C PRO A 86 6.85 -0.43 15.30
N PRO A 87 6.04 -0.45 14.22
CA PRO A 87 6.49 -0.86 12.89
C PRO A 87 7.53 0.11 12.32
N THR A 88 8.48 -0.47 11.59
CA THR A 88 9.49 0.25 10.81
C THR A 88 9.26 0.10 9.29
N ILE A 89 8.31 -0.75 8.91
CA ILE A 89 7.81 -0.84 7.53
C ILE A 89 6.32 -0.51 7.56
N LEU A 90 5.89 0.47 6.75
CA LEU A 90 4.49 0.81 6.55
C LEU A 90 4.11 0.58 5.09
N VAL A 91 3.05 -0.19 4.85
CA VAL A 91 2.47 -0.39 3.52
C VAL A 91 1.03 0.09 3.55
N HIS A 92 0.78 1.22 2.91
CA HIS A 92 -0.55 1.83 2.80
C HIS A 92 -1.26 1.32 1.55
N ALA A 93 -1.97 0.18 1.69
CA ALA A 93 -2.72 -0.45 0.60
C ALA A 93 -4.25 -0.34 0.78
N ALA A 94 -4.73 0.21 1.91
CA ALA A 94 -6.13 0.56 2.03
C ALA A 94 -6.51 1.60 0.98
N GLY A 95 -7.64 1.39 0.32
CA GLY A 95 -8.10 2.30 -0.71
C GLY A 95 -9.55 2.02 -1.10
N LEU A 96 -10.23 3.06 -1.54
CA LEU A 96 -11.57 2.96 -2.09
C LEU A 96 -11.70 3.82 -3.36
N ASN A 97 -12.65 3.46 -4.22
CA ASN A 97 -13.04 4.22 -5.38
C ASN A 97 -14.57 4.15 -5.50
N THR A 98 -15.23 5.27 -5.27
CA THR A 98 -16.70 5.39 -5.32
C THR A 98 -17.25 5.27 -6.74
N ARG A 99 -16.40 5.46 -7.77
CA ARG A 99 -16.76 5.36 -9.20
C ARG A 99 -17.88 6.30 -9.62
N GLU A 100 -18.02 7.43 -8.93
CA GLU A 100 -18.96 8.49 -9.29
C GLU A 100 -18.48 9.21 -10.55
N THR A 101 -19.39 9.54 -11.46
CA THR A 101 -19.10 10.39 -12.64
C THR A 101 -18.86 11.84 -12.19
N ALA A 102 -18.27 12.68 -13.05
CA ALA A 102 -17.93 14.05 -12.66
C ALA A 102 -19.13 14.85 -12.16
N ASP A 103 -20.30 14.64 -12.79
CA ASP A 103 -21.52 15.39 -12.47
C ASP A 103 -22.25 14.83 -11.24
N ASP A 104 -21.92 13.59 -10.80
CA ASP A 104 -22.60 12.89 -9.71
C ASP A 104 -21.72 12.78 -8.45
N VAL A 105 -20.49 13.32 -8.47
CA VAL A 105 -19.59 13.24 -7.29
C VAL A 105 -20.28 13.92 -6.10
N THR A 106 -20.48 13.10 -5.05
CA THR A 106 -21.06 13.60 -3.81
C THR A 106 -19.98 14.13 -2.86
N PRO A 107 -20.27 15.15 -2.02
CA PRO A 107 -19.33 15.57 -0.98
C PRO A 107 -18.89 14.42 -0.09
N LYS A 108 -19.81 13.52 0.27
CA LYS A 108 -19.51 12.34 1.08
C LYS A 108 -18.54 11.39 0.37
N GLY A 109 -18.80 11.02 -0.90
CA GLY A 109 -17.93 10.13 -1.66
C GLY A 109 -16.54 10.72 -1.88
N TRP A 110 -16.48 12.04 -2.09
CA TRP A 110 -15.23 12.79 -2.15
C TRP A 110 -14.45 12.70 -0.84
N ASP A 111 -15.08 13.08 0.29
CA ASP A 111 -14.43 13.14 1.60
C ASP A 111 -13.95 11.76 2.06
N GLU A 112 -14.77 10.72 1.90
CA GLU A 112 -14.40 9.33 2.21
C GLU A 112 -13.21 8.87 1.37
N THR A 113 -13.18 9.19 0.07
CA THR A 113 -12.08 8.82 -0.82
C THR A 113 -10.78 9.50 -0.41
N ILE A 114 -10.81 10.80 -0.13
CA ILE A 114 -9.63 11.56 0.32
C ILE A 114 -9.19 11.08 1.70
N ALA A 115 -10.12 10.85 2.62
CA ALA A 115 -9.79 10.38 3.97
C ALA A 115 -9.03 9.05 3.94
N VAL A 116 -9.53 8.04 3.21
CA VAL A 116 -8.91 6.72 3.13
C VAL A 116 -7.63 6.73 2.29
N ASN A 117 -7.69 7.32 1.09
CA ASN A 117 -6.61 7.15 0.10
C ASN A 117 -5.44 8.10 0.29
N LEU A 118 -5.63 9.25 0.93
CA LEU A 118 -4.62 10.31 1.03
C LEU A 118 -4.33 10.72 2.48
N THR A 119 -5.37 11.02 3.25
CA THR A 119 -5.23 11.55 4.61
C THR A 119 -4.67 10.48 5.57
N ALA A 120 -5.27 9.29 5.58
CA ALA A 120 -4.85 8.19 6.44
C ALA A 120 -3.39 7.76 6.25
N PRO A 121 -2.86 7.58 5.02
CA PRO A 121 -1.45 7.30 4.79
C PRO A 121 -0.50 8.30 5.45
N PHE A 122 -0.83 9.59 5.41
CA PHE A 122 0.02 10.60 6.02
C PHE A 122 0.03 10.51 7.55
N PHE A 123 -1.14 10.56 8.19
CA PHE A 123 -1.21 10.62 9.65
C PHE A 123 -0.73 9.33 10.32
N LEU A 124 -1.03 8.18 9.71
CA LEU A 124 -0.52 6.91 10.21
C LEU A 124 1.02 6.82 10.06
N SER A 125 1.57 7.32 8.96
CA SER A 125 3.03 7.42 8.82
C SER A 125 3.63 8.35 9.87
N GLN A 126 3.06 9.54 10.04
CA GLN A 126 3.51 10.54 11.01
C GLN A 126 3.58 9.96 12.43
N ALA A 127 2.61 9.14 12.82
CA ALA A 127 2.55 8.52 14.14
C ALA A 127 3.71 7.55 14.41
N PHE A 128 4.22 6.84 13.37
CA PHE A 128 5.32 5.88 13.52
C PHE A 128 6.71 6.41 13.17
N VAL A 129 6.80 7.59 12.54
CA VAL A 129 8.08 8.24 12.21
C VAL A 129 9.01 8.42 13.43
N PRO A 130 8.54 8.79 14.64
CA PRO A 130 9.42 8.87 15.80
C PRO A 130 10.21 7.60 16.08
N ALA A 131 9.55 6.45 16.08
CA ALA A 131 10.18 5.14 16.29
C ALA A 131 11.14 4.73 15.15
N MET A 132 10.85 5.15 13.92
CA MET A 132 11.76 4.95 12.77
C MET A 132 13.01 5.84 12.90
N ARG A 133 12.85 7.09 13.33
CA ARG A 133 13.98 8.01 13.58
C ARG A 133 14.94 7.48 14.65
N GLU A 134 14.42 6.95 15.76
CA GLU A 134 15.23 6.34 16.82
C GLU A 134 16.10 5.20 16.29
N ARG A 135 15.62 4.46 15.29
CA ARG A 135 16.32 3.35 14.65
C ARG A 135 17.18 3.78 13.47
N ASN A 136 17.09 5.05 13.06
CA ASN A 136 17.69 5.58 11.81
C ASN A 136 17.37 4.68 10.60
N TRP A 137 16.16 4.11 10.57
CA TRP A 137 15.70 3.20 9.54
C TRP A 137 14.17 3.16 9.45
N GLY A 138 13.64 3.30 8.27
CA GLY A 138 12.22 3.15 7.98
C GLY A 138 11.95 2.96 6.49
N ARG A 139 10.85 2.27 6.17
CA ARG A 139 10.36 2.11 4.80
C ARG A 139 8.86 2.37 4.77
N ILE A 140 8.45 3.35 4.00
CA ILE A 140 7.04 3.71 3.81
C ILE A 140 6.71 3.50 2.33
N VAL A 141 5.76 2.61 2.07
CA VAL A 141 5.29 2.30 0.72
C VAL A 141 3.81 2.61 0.63
N THR A 142 3.44 3.52 -0.27
CA THR A 142 2.04 3.85 -0.56
C THR A 142 1.60 3.22 -1.88
N PHE A 143 0.31 2.93 -2.04
CA PHE A 143 -0.23 2.50 -3.33
C PHE A 143 -0.77 3.71 -4.10
N ALA A 144 -0.05 4.08 -5.16
CA ALA A 144 -0.48 4.99 -6.21
C ALA A 144 -1.44 4.26 -7.18
N SER A 145 -1.52 4.68 -8.42
CA SER A 145 -2.40 4.09 -9.46
C SER A 145 -1.97 4.56 -10.84
N LEU A 146 -2.47 3.92 -11.90
CA LEU A 146 -2.53 4.52 -13.24
C LEU A 146 -3.16 5.91 -13.19
N GLN A 147 -4.17 6.11 -12.32
CA GLN A 147 -4.87 7.39 -12.16
C GLN A 147 -4.04 8.46 -11.43
N SER A 148 -2.83 8.16 -11.01
CA SER A 148 -1.86 9.18 -10.59
C SER A 148 -1.33 10.01 -11.77
N PHE A 149 -1.39 9.46 -12.99
CA PHE A 149 -0.80 10.05 -14.21
C PHE A 149 -1.77 10.11 -15.41
N ARG A 150 -2.85 9.32 -15.38
CA ARG A 150 -3.85 9.19 -16.45
C ARG A 150 -5.24 9.45 -15.89
N ALA A 151 -6.09 10.10 -16.66
CA ALA A 151 -7.50 10.27 -16.28
C ALA A 151 -8.34 9.08 -16.79
N PHE A 152 -9.33 8.69 -15.99
CA PHE A 152 -10.32 7.69 -16.35
C PHE A 152 -11.73 8.23 -16.06
N PRO A 153 -12.74 7.85 -16.85
CA PRO A 153 -14.14 8.16 -16.54
C PRO A 153 -14.51 7.64 -15.14
N ALA A 154 -15.42 8.32 -14.44
CA ALA A 154 -15.89 7.92 -13.12
C ALA A 154 -14.74 7.66 -12.09
N GLY A 155 -13.78 8.57 -12.04
CA GLY A 155 -12.63 8.46 -11.15
C GLY A 155 -12.14 9.79 -10.60
N ILE A 156 -13.00 10.81 -10.47
CA ILE A 156 -12.60 12.18 -10.09
C ILE A 156 -11.93 12.19 -8.71
N ALA A 157 -12.64 11.80 -7.65
CA ALA A 157 -12.10 11.79 -6.29
C ALA A 157 -10.91 10.81 -6.16
N TYR A 158 -11.03 9.62 -6.78
CA TYR A 158 -9.97 8.62 -6.77
C TYR A 158 -8.71 9.12 -7.48
N GLY A 159 -8.84 9.67 -8.69
CA GLY A 159 -7.72 10.24 -9.44
C GLY A 159 -7.04 11.38 -8.68
N ALA A 160 -7.83 12.29 -8.10
CA ALA A 160 -7.31 13.37 -7.24
C ALA A 160 -6.52 12.82 -6.05
N SER A 161 -7.07 11.81 -5.34
CA SER A 161 -6.39 11.17 -4.22
C SER A 161 -5.08 10.49 -4.63
N LYS A 162 -5.08 9.77 -5.77
CA LYS A 162 -3.90 9.04 -6.26
C LYS A 162 -2.85 9.94 -6.90
N GLY A 163 -3.25 11.08 -7.50
CA GLY A 163 -2.35 12.18 -7.84
C GLY A 163 -1.72 12.79 -6.59
N GLY A 164 -2.53 13.02 -5.55
CA GLY A 164 -2.07 13.49 -4.25
C GLY A 164 -1.05 12.56 -3.59
N ILE A 165 -1.23 11.24 -3.68
CA ILE A 165 -0.27 10.24 -3.16
C ILE A 165 1.11 10.40 -3.81
N THR A 166 1.19 10.72 -5.10
CA THR A 166 2.51 10.90 -5.75
C THR A 166 3.25 12.09 -5.15
N GLN A 167 2.56 13.18 -4.89
CA GLN A 167 3.17 14.36 -4.30
C GLN A 167 3.41 14.19 -2.79
N LEU A 168 2.50 13.54 -2.08
CA LEU A 168 2.69 13.19 -0.66
C LEU A 168 3.93 12.31 -0.47
N THR A 169 4.15 11.33 -1.35
CA THR A 169 5.34 10.47 -1.34
C THR A 169 6.63 11.28 -1.42
N ARG A 170 6.67 12.28 -2.32
CA ARG A 170 7.83 13.20 -2.44
C ARG A 170 8.01 14.08 -1.20
N ALA A 171 6.91 14.64 -0.69
CA ALA A 171 6.95 15.50 0.49
C ALA A 171 7.42 14.75 1.74
N MET A 172 6.94 13.52 1.95
CA MET A 172 7.38 12.66 3.05
C MET A 172 8.86 12.24 2.88
N ALA A 173 9.31 11.97 1.66
CA ALA A 173 10.70 11.67 1.37
C ALA A 173 11.61 12.85 1.71
N GLU A 174 11.27 14.05 1.27
CA GLU A 174 12.01 15.28 1.61
C GLU A 174 12.09 15.51 3.13
N ALA A 175 10.97 15.30 3.83
CA ALA A 175 10.89 15.55 5.26
C ALA A 175 11.65 14.52 6.11
N TRP A 176 11.74 13.25 5.67
CA TRP A 176 12.14 12.15 6.55
C TRP A 176 13.36 11.34 6.08
N SER A 177 13.79 11.44 4.81
CA SER A 177 14.89 10.61 4.32
C SER A 177 16.24 10.92 5.00
N GLY A 178 16.44 12.14 5.50
CA GLY A 178 17.60 12.49 6.31
C GLY A 178 17.74 11.70 7.63
N PHE A 179 16.66 11.02 8.05
CA PHE A 179 16.64 10.15 9.23
C PHE A 179 16.65 8.65 8.86
N GLY A 180 17.10 8.29 7.63
CA GLY A 180 17.14 6.91 7.18
C GLY A 180 15.76 6.32 6.79
N ILE A 181 14.72 7.16 6.64
CA ILE A 181 13.36 6.74 6.32
C ILE A 181 13.09 7.00 4.84
N ASN A 182 13.00 5.94 4.04
CA ASN A 182 12.67 6.07 2.62
C ASN A 182 11.17 5.93 2.40
N THR A 183 10.61 6.84 1.61
CA THR A 183 9.19 6.86 1.27
C THR A 183 9.02 6.74 -0.24
N ASN A 184 8.34 5.70 -0.70
CA ASN A 184 8.10 5.45 -2.10
C ASN A 184 6.64 5.02 -2.33
N ALA A 185 6.24 4.95 -3.59
CA ALA A 185 4.93 4.45 -3.99
C ALA A 185 5.06 3.35 -5.05
N ILE A 186 4.12 2.41 -5.05
CA ILE A 186 3.89 1.48 -6.15
C ILE A 186 2.66 1.96 -6.91
N GLY A 187 2.74 2.10 -8.22
CA GLY A 187 1.63 2.44 -9.12
C GLY A 187 1.13 1.21 -9.87
N PRO A 188 0.17 0.43 -9.34
CA PRO A 188 -0.31 -0.76 -10.02
C PRO A 188 -1.08 -0.43 -11.29
N GLY A 189 -0.94 -1.29 -12.32
CA GLY A 189 -1.85 -1.42 -13.42
C GLY A 189 -3.14 -2.16 -13.02
N PHE A 190 -3.71 -2.89 -13.96
CA PHE A 190 -4.91 -3.70 -13.70
C PHE A 190 -4.51 -5.07 -13.12
N PHE A 191 -4.76 -5.26 -11.84
CA PHE A 191 -4.65 -6.52 -11.10
C PHE A 191 -6.06 -7.01 -10.74
N LYS A 192 -6.28 -8.33 -10.77
CA LYS A 192 -7.58 -8.90 -10.38
C LYS A 192 -7.74 -8.84 -8.86
N THR A 193 -8.55 -7.90 -8.39
CA THR A 193 -8.85 -7.64 -6.97
C THR A 193 -10.33 -7.33 -6.81
N GLU A 194 -10.85 -7.27 -5.58
CA GLU A 194 -12.20 -6.78 -5.31
C GLU A 194 -12.44 -5.37 -5.89
N LEU A 195 -11.46 -4.46 -5.75
CA LEU A 195 -11.54 -3.09 -6.29
C LEU A 195 -11.69 -3.04 -7.80
N THR A 196 -11.16 -4.03 -8.52
CA THR A 196 -11.18 -4.09 -9.99
C THR A 196 -12.10 -5.17 -10.52
N ALA A 197 -12.92 -5.83 -9.67
CA ALA A 197 -13.80 -6.94 -10.06
C ALA A 197 -14.62 -6.61 -11.31
N SER A 198 -15.26 -5.44 -11.36
CA SER A 198 -16.05 -5.00 -12.52
C SER A 198 -15.27 -4.86 -13.84
N VAL A 199 -13.95 -4.81 -13.80
CA VAL A 199 -13.09 -4.83 -15.00
C VAL A 199 -12.90 -6.25 -15.50
N PHE A 200 -12.72 -7.20 -14.57
CA PHE A 200 -12.42 -8.60 -14.88
C PHE A 200 -13.65 -9.46 -15.08
N GLU A 201 -14.84 -8.99 -14.66
CA GLU A 201 -16.16 -9.58 -15.00
C GLU A 201 -16.50 -9.35 -16.48
N ASP A 202 -15.95 -8.31 -17.11
CA ASP A 202 -16.03 -8.04 -18.54
C ASP A 202 -14.73 -8.50 -19.23
N ALA A 203 -14.78 -9.69 -19.87
CA ALA A 203 -13.62 -10.28 -20.53
C ALA A 203 -13.05 -9.38 -21.64
N ASP A 204 -13.90 -8.69 -22.40
CA ASP A 204 -13.47 -7.79 -23.48
C ASP A 204 -12.76 -6.56 -22.91
N ARG A 205 -13.25 -6.04 -21.78
CA ARG A 205 -12.61 -4.93 -21.08
C ARG A 205 -11.25 -5.35 -20.50
N ALA A 206 -11.18 -6.53 -19.89
CA ALA A 206 -9.92 -7.08 -19.39
C ALA A 206 -8.90 -7.30 -20.53
N ALA A 207 -9.34 -7.82 -21.68
CA ALA A 207 -8.51 -8.01 -22.87
C ALA A 207 -8.03 -6.66 -23.45
N ARG A 208 -8.92 -5.66 -23.54
CA ARG A 208 -8.54 -4.31 -24.01
C ARG A 208 -7.50 -3.67 -23.08
N ASN A 209 -7.62 -3.84 -21.77
CA ASN A 209 -6.62 -3.33 -20.82
C ASN A 209 -5.26 -4.05 -20.96
N ALA A 210 -5.27 -5.37 -21.11
CA ALA A 210 -4.07 -6.16 -21.38
C ALA A 210 -3.35 -5.70 -22.66
N ALA A 211 -4.09 -5.45 -23.74
CA ALA A 211 -3.54 -4.98 -25.02
C ALA A 211 -2.92 -3.57 -24.95
N GLN A 212 -3.28 -2.76 -23.96
CA GLN A 212 -2.66 -1.44 -23.72
C GLN A 212 -1.32 -1.54 -23.00
N THR A 213 -1.00 -2.66 -22.36
CA THR A 213 0.32 -2.85 -21.74
C THR A 213 1.37 -3.18 -22.80
N CYS A 214 2.64 -2.86 -22.53
CA CYS A 214 3.75 -3.27 -23.42
C CYS A 214 3.96 -4.78 -23.40
N ILE A 215 3.73 -5.42 -22.23
CA ILE A 215 3.92 -6.88 -22.06
C ILE A 215 2.72 -7.72 -22.48
N GLY A 216 1.57 -7.11 -22.85
CA GLY A 216 0.40 -7.79 -23.43
C GLY A 216 -0.49 -8.55 -22.46
N ARG A 217 -0.36 -8.35 -21.14
CA ARG A 217 -1.21 -8.98 -20.10
C ARG A 217 -1.55 -8.03 -18.95
N ASN A 218 -2.59 -8.34 -18.22
CA ASN A 218 -2.87 -7.72 -16.93
C ASN A 218 -1.90 -8.23 -15.86
N GLY A 219 -1.81 -7.53 -14.72
CA GLY A 219 -0.97 -7.90 -13.60
C GLY A 219 -1.50 -9.13 -12.84
N GLU A 220 -0.60 -9.97 -12.41
CA GLU A 220 -0.81 -11.10 -11.51
C GLU A 220 -0.31 -10.75 -10.10
N MET A 221 -0.86 -11.39 -9.05
CA MET A 221 -0.50 -11.04 -7.67
C MET A 221 0.99 -11.20 -7.39
N GLU A 222 1.64 -12.16 -8.04
CA GLU A 222 3.06 -12.48 -7.94
C GLU A 222 3.96 -11.36 -8.50
N ASP A 223 3.45 -10.55 -9.43
CA ASP A 223 4.19 -9.40 -9.96
C ASP A 223 4.51 -8.35 -8.88
N LEU A 224 3.75 -8.34 -7.76
CA LEU A 224 3.99 -7.44 -6.63
C LEU A 224 5.21 -7.86 -5.78
N ASP A 225 5.58 -9.13 -5.74
CA ASP A 225 6.50 -9.69 -4.75
C ASP A 225 7.88 -9.01 -4.78
N GLY A 226 8.51 -9.00 -5.93
CA GLY A 226 9.84 -8.39 -6.10
C GLY A 226 9.85 -6.88 -5.83
N PRO A 227 8.99 -6.09 -6.48
CA PRO A 227 8.88 -4.65 -6.25
C PRO A 227 8.61 -4.25 -4.80
N LEU A 228 7.74 -4.98 -4.10
CA LEU A 228 7.44 -4.69 -2.70
C LEU A 228 8.64 -4.99 -1.79
N LEU A 229 9.25 -6.18 -1.91
CA LEU A 229 10.44 -6.52 -1.14
C LEU A 229 11.59 -5.56 -1.42
N PHE A 230 11.78 -5.15 -2.67
CA PHE A 230 12.76 -4.12 -3.03
C PHE A 230 12.53 -2.84 -2.24
N LEU A 231 11.31 -2.29 -2.25
CA LEU A 231 11.01 -1.02 -1.58
C LEU A 231 10.99 -1.12 -0.05
N CYS A 232 10.72 -2.30 0.51
CA CYS A 232 10.65 -2.54 1.95
C CYS A 232 12.00 -2.95 2.59
N SER A 233 13.07 -3.12 1.80
CA SER A 233 14.37 -3.63 2.26
C SER A 233 15.52 -2.65 2.07
N ASP A 234 16.74 -3.10 2.34
CA ASP A 234 17.96 -2.32 2.11
C ASP A 234 18.38 -2.29 0.63
N ALA A 235 17.71 -3.09 -0.22
CA ALA A 235 17.90 -3.02 -1.67
C ALA A 235 17.53 -1.65 -2.25
N SER A 236 16.61 -0.93 -1.60
CA SER A 236 16.16 0.42 -2.00
C SER A 236 16.77 1.56 -1.16
N ARG A 237 17.87 1.33 -0.45
CA ARG A 237 18.44 2.33 0.48
C ARG A 237 18.75 3.71 -0.14
N TYR A 238 18.93 3.78 -1.45
CA TYR A 238 19.18 5.04 -2.19
C TYR A 238 17.98 5.43 -3.08
N VAL A 239 16.80 4.82 -2.85
CA VAL A 239 15.57 5.11 -3.59
C VAL A 239 14.54 5.69 -2.63
N THR A 240 14.18 6.95 -2.81
CA THR A 240 13.18 7.65 -2.03
C THR A 240 12.44 8.68 -2.88
N GLY A 241 11.20 9.00 -2.55
CA GLY A 241 10.35 9.96 -3.28
C GLY A 241 9.87 9.48 -4.66
N GLN A 242 10.02 8.17 -4.98
CA GLN A 242 9.73 7.65 -6.30
C GLN A 242 8.37 6.95 -6.36
N VAL A 243 7.79 6.94 -7.56
CA VAL A 243 6.64 6.10 -7.89
C VAL A 243 7.12 5.03 -8.87
N LEU A 244 7.17 3.79 -8.41
CA LEU A 244 7.48 2.64 -9.23
C LEU A 244 6.19 2.14 -9.90
N MET A 245 6.05 2.38 -11.20
CA MET A 245 4.91 1.86 -11.95
C MET A 245 5.05 0.34 -12.13
N LEU A 246 4.02 -0.38 -11.68
CA LEU A 246 3.88 -1.83 -11.79
C LEU A 246 2.67 -2.13 -12.69
N ASP A 247 2.79 -1.80 -13.95
CA ASP A 247 1.66 -1.68 -14.89
C ASP A 247 1.90 -2.35 -16.24
N GLY A 248 2.97 -3.13 -16.37
CA GLY A 248 3.33 -3.80 -17.62
C GLY A 248 3.62 -2.84 -18.77
N GLY A 249 4.01 -1.60 -18.45
CA GLY A 249 4.27 -0.55 -19.44
C GLY A 249 3.02 0.14 -19.98
N PHE A 250 1.88 0.05 -19.27
CA PHE A 250 0.64 0.74 -19.65
C PHE A 250 0.82 2.27 -19.75
N THR A 251 1.60 2.86 -18.83
CA THR A 251 1.88 4.30 -18.84
C THR A 251 3.09 4.70 -19.69
N ALA A 252 3.82 3.74 -20.25
CA ALA A 252 4.97 4.00 -21.11
C ALA A 252 4.60 4.20 -22.59
N LYS A 253 3.33 3.96 -22.95
CA LYS A 253 2.77 4.17 -24.31
C LYS A 253 2.09 5.53 -24.41
#